data_e18466a63a7e20690efc95cc7322316d
#
_entry.id   e18466a63a7e20690efc95cc7322316d
#
_cell.length_a   1.000
_cell.length_b   1.000
_cell.length_c   1.000
_cell.angle_alpha   90.00
_cell.angle_beta   90.00
_cell.angle_gamma   90.00
#
_symmetry.space_group_name_H-M   'P 1'
#
loop_
_entity.id
_entity.type
_entity.pdbx_description
1 polymer ?
#
loop_
_entity_poly.entity_id
_entity_poly.type
_entity_poly.pdbx_seq_one_letter_code
_entity_poly.pdbx_strand_id
1 'polypeptide(L)'
;MSQIVDDAGAEAEHDAGAEAGHEPADAADQRRLGARLHALRDDRRWSLTELAEESGVSRAMINRVERGVSSPTATILGRLSGAFGLTISQLLDGSHETHAHAETEPADPDDATGVQRAATADHWTDPDTGYRRRPLSSAEFPVDVTEVRLPAGRAVTYPASAYAFLRHCIWVVDGALELVVGGVPTTLGAGDRIELGDPAKVTYRNDGETECRYVVVVARGARGRE
;
A
#
# COMPACT_ATOMS: atom_id res chain seq x y z
N MET A 1 -63.54 1.33 -47.57
CA MET A 1 -64.10 1.56 -46.24
C MET A 1 -63.08 1.28 -45.25
N SER A 2 -62.25 2.20 -44.93
CA SER A 2 -62.30 3.29 -43.93
C SER A 2 -62.46 2.76 -42.53
N GLN A 3 -61.41 2.86 -41.77
CA GLN A 3 -61.32 3.71 -40.60
C GLN A 3 -59.94 3.71 -39.96
N ILE A 4 -59.44 4.86 -39.83
CA ILE A 4 -58.41 5.48 -39.04
C ILE A 4 -58.81 5.34 -37.56
N VAL A 5 -57.87 5.00 -36.69
CA VAL A 5 -57.89 5.38 -35.26
C VAL A 5 -56.52 5.85 -34.81
N ASP A 6 -56.59 6.99 -34.18
CA ASP A 6 -55.51 7.85 -33.71
C ASP A 6 -54.54 7.23 -32.74
N ASP A 7 -53.35 7.69 -32.87
CA ASP A 7 -52.23 7.75 -32.01
C ASP A 7 -52.50 8.65 -30.79
N ALA A 8 -52.16 8.17 -29.61
CA ALA A 8 -52.02 9.00 -28.42
C ALA A 8 -50.67 8.75 -27.80
N GLY A 9 -49.79 9.71 -28.03
CA GLY A 9 -48.46 9.76 -27.45
C GLY A 9 -48.49 9.72 -25.91
N ALA A 10 -47.61 8.93 -25.35
CA ALA A 10 -47.16 9.02 -23.97
C ALA A 10 -45.72 9.46 -23.96
N GLU A 11 -45.50 10.72 -23.65
CA GLU A 11 -44.20 11.29 -23.35
C GLU A 11 -43.68 10.61 -22.05
N ALA A 12 -42.66 9.80 -22.18
CA ALA A 12 -41.92 9.28 -21.03
C ALA A 12 -40.91 10.37 -20.60
N GLU A 13 -41.23 11.04 -19.52
CA GLU A 13 -40.29 11.88 -18.81
C GLU A 13 -39.06 11.04 -18.40
N HIS A 14 -37.93 11.40 -19.00
CA HIS A 14 -36.61 10.83 -18.66
C HIS A 14 -36.16 11.51 -17.37
N ASP A 15 -36.44 10.85 -16.23
CA ASP A 15 -35.89 11.20 -14.93
C ASP A 15 -34.38 10.98 -14.99
N ALA A 16 -33.66 12.07 -15.21
CA ALA A 16 -32.21 12.10 -15.09
C ALA A 16 -31.86 12.06 -13.60
N GLY A 17 -31.93 10.86 -13.00
CA GLY A 17 -31.35 10.59 -11.69
C GLY A 17 -29.86 10.90 -11.75
N ALA A 18 -29.43 11.95 -11.04
CA ALA A 18 -28.04 12.28 -10.82
C ALA A 18 -27.37 11.08 -10.16
N GLU A 19 -26.63 10.31 -10.94
CA GLU A 19 -25.67 9.34 -10.41
C GLU A 19 -24.63 10.13 -9.63
N ALA A 20 -24.76 10.13 -8.31
CA ALA A 20 -23.69 10.54 -7.40
C ALA A 20 -22.50 9.64 -7.72
N GLY A 21 -21.49 10.19 -8.42
CA GLY A 21 -20.33 9.45 -8.88
C GLY A 21 -19.64 8.78 -7.71
N HIS A 22 -19.81 7.48 -7.61
CA HIS A 22 -18.99 6.64 -6.77
C HIS A 22 -17.57 6.64 -7.35
N GLU A 23 -16.70 7.52 -6.82
CA GLU A 23 -15.30 7.50 -7.20
C GLU A 23 -14.71 6.13 -6.83
N PRO A 24 -13.94 5.48 -7.71
CA PRO A 24 -13.33 4.21 -7.40
C PRO A 24 -12.43 4.36 -6.17
N ALA A 25 -12.52 3.41 -5.24
CA ALA A 25 -11.77 3.40 -3.96
C ALA A 25 -10.28 3.70 -4.18
N ASP A 26 -9.70 3.19 -5.26
CA ASP A 26 -8.31 3.44 -5.65
C ASP A 26 -7.98 4.94 -5.83
N ALA A 27 -8.89 5.76 -6.36
CA ALA A 27 -8.64 7.19 -6.56
C ALA A 27 -8.66 7.97 -5.24
N ALA A 28 -9.50 7.56 -4.28
CA ALA A 28 -9.52 8.13 -2.94
C ALA A 28 -8.22 7.81 -2.18
N ASP A 29 -7.75 6.57 -2.26
CA ASP A 29 -6.51 6.12 -1.63
C ASP A 29 -5.29 6.82 -2.22
N GLN A 30 -5.25 7.01 -3.54
CA GLN A 30 -4.17 7.76 -4.20
C GLN A 30 -4.12 9.21 -3.73
N ARG A 31 -5.27 9.89 -3.56
CA ARG A 31 -5.32 11.26 -3.05
C ARG A 31 -4.88 11.35 -1.59
N ARG A 32 -5.31 10.40 -0.74
CA ARG A 32 -4.90 10.33 0.67
C ARG A 32 -3.39 10.14 0.80
N LEU A 33 -2.83 9.17 0.09
CA LEU A 33 -1.39 8.95 0.04
C LEU A 33 -0.66 10.20 -0.46
N GLY A 34 -1.17 10.86 -1.50
CA GLY A 34 -0.59 12.09 -2.04
C GLY A 34 -0.58 13.22 -1.01
N ALA A 35 -1.70 13.45 -0.34
CA ALA A 35 -1.82 14.45 0.74
C ALA A 35 -0.87 14.13 1.91
N ARG A 36 -0.75 12.86 2.29
CA ARG A 36 0.18 12.40 3.34
C ARG A 36 1.63 12.68 2.95
N LEU A 37 2.02 12.35 1.73
CA LEU A 37 3.36 12.58 1.22
C LEU A 37 3.71 14.07 1.22
N HIS A 38 2.77 14.90 0.74
CA HIS A 38 2.91 16.36 0.75
C HIS A 38 3.11 16.89 2.17
N ALA A 39 2.27 16.48 3.14
CA ALA A 39 2.40 16.89 4.53
C ALA A 39 3.74 16.49 5.15
N LEU A 40 4.19 15.25 4.94
CA LEU A 40 5.49 14.77 5.41
C LEU A 40 6.68 15.57 4.84
N ARG A 41 6.58 15.97 3.57
CA ARG A 41 7.59 16.81 2.94
C ARG A 41 7.58 18.23 3.50
N ASP A 42 6.40 18.81 3.68
CA ASP A 42 6.22 20.16 4.22
C ASP A 42 6.69 20.26 5.67
N ASP A 43 6.39 19.28 6.52
CA ASP A 43 6.89 19.18 7.89
C ASP A 43 8.42 19.21 7.97
N ARG A 44 9.10 18.64 6.97
CA ARG A 44 10.56 18.71 6.83
C ARG A 44 11.06 19.97 6.14
N ARG A 45 10.15 20.81 5.68
CA ARG A 45 10.46 22.02 4.88
C ARG A 45 11.25 21.69 3.61
N TRP A 46 11.03 20.52 3.04
CA TRP A 46 11.67 20.09 1.83
C TRP A 46 10.92 20.59 0.59
N SER A 47 11.68 21.09 -0.39
CA SER A 47 11.19 21.27 -1.74
C SER A 47 11.01 19.92 -2.44
N LEU A 48 10.32 19.88 -3.57
CA LEU A 48 10.25 18.68 -4.41
C LEU A 48 11.64 18.24 -4.90
N THR A 49 12.58 19.18 -5.03
CA THR A 49 13.95 18.88 -5.47
C THR A 49 14.71 18.16 -4.36
N GLU A 50 14.65 18.65 -3.13
CA GLU A 50 15.29 18.01 -1.98
C GLU A 50 14.74 16.62 -1.71
N LEU A 51 13.41 16.43 -1.77
CA LEU A 51 12.84 15.08 -1.65
C LEU A 51 13.28 14.16 -2.82
N ALA A 52 13.43 14.70 -4.02
CA ALA A 52 13.93 13.91 -5.16
C ALA A 52 15.40 13.47 -4.96
N GLU A 53 16.24 14.33 -4.41
CA GLU A 53 17.63 14.03 -4.07
C GLU A 53 17.74 12.97 -2.96
N GLU A 54 16.97 13.13 -1.88
CA GLU A 54 16.97 12.22 -0.74
C GLU A 54 16.39 10.83 -1.08
N SER A 55 15.32 10.79 -1.88
CA SER A 55 14.65 9.53 -2.22
C SER A 55 15.20 8.85 -3.47
N GLY A 56 15.85 9.58 -4.35
CA GLY A 56 16.20 9.11 -5.69
C GLY A 56 14.99 8.91 -6.60
N VAL A 57 13.83 9.50 -6.27
CA VAL A 57 12.62 9.51 -7.09
C VAL A 57 12.56 10.84 -7.85
N SER A 58 12.22 10.79 -9.15
CA SER A 58 12.17 12.03 -9.94
C SER A 58 11.13 13.02 -9.41
N ARG A 59 11.44 14.32 -9.47
CA ARG A 59 10.52 15.41 -9.11
C ARG A 59 9.14 15.27 -9.77
N ALA A 60 9.14 14.89 -11.04
CA ALA A 60 7.90 14.73 -11.80
C ALA A 60 7.03 13.60 -11.22
N MET A 61 7.64 12.49 -10.80
CA MET A 61 6.92 11.37 -10.17
C MET A 61 6.40 11.77 -8.79
N ILE A 62 7.22 12.41 -7.95
CA ILE A 62 6.79 12.90 -6.62
C ILE A 62 5.58 13.83 -6.78
N ASN A 63 5.66 14.81 -7.67
CA ASN A 63 4.54 15.74 -7.92
C ASN A 63 3.26 15.01 -8.37
N ARG A 64 3.37 14.00 -9.24
CA ARG A 64 2.21 13.20 -9.67
C ARG A 64 1.59 12.42 -8.52
N VAL A 65 2.41 11.83 -7.66
CA VAL A 65 1.94 11.11 -6.47
C VAL A 65 1.28 12.06 -5.48
N GLU A 66 1.92 13.20 -5.14
CA GLU A 66 1.36 14.21 -4.22
C GLU A 66 0.00 14.76 -4.70
N ARG A 67 -0.20 14.82 -6.01
CA ARG A 67 -1.47 15.26 -6.61
C ARG A 67 -2.52 14.14 -6.72
N GLY A 68 -2.20 12.93 -6.33
CA GLY A 68 -3.08 11.77 -6.46
C GLY A 68 -3.39 11.37 -7.91
N VAL A 69 -2.53 11.74 -8.86
CA VAL A 69 -2.72 11.43 -10.30
C VAL A 69 -2.03 10.14 -10.72
N SER A 70 -1.25 9.53 -9.84
CA SER A 70 -0.52 8.30 -10.12
C SER A 70 -0.29 7.52 -8.84
N SER A 71 -0.59 6.23 -8.85
CA SER A 71 -0.19 5.33 -7.78
C SER A 71 1.32 5.04 -7.91
N PRO A 72 2.11 5.19 -6.84
CA PRO A 72 3.51 4.80 -6.85
C PRO A 72 3.65 3.28 -6.87
N THR A 73 4.74 2.77 -7.47
CA THR A 73 5.10 1.36 -7.35
C THR A 73 5.69 1.05 -5.98
N ALA A 74 5.76 -0.24 -5.60
CA ALA A 74 6.39 -0.68 -4.35
C ALA A 74 7.83 -0.17 -4.22
N THR A 75 8.60 -0.18 -5.30
CA THR A 75 9.96 0.37 -5.33
C THR A 75 9.98 1.87 -5.03
N ILE A 76 9.04 2.65 -5.59
CA ILE A 76 8.93 4.08 -5.33
C ILE A 76 8.52 4.34 -3.88
N LEU A 77 7.54 3.58 -3.35
CA LEU A 77 7.16 3.66 -1.93
C LEU A 77 8.34 3.36 -1.01
N GLY A 78 9.12 2.32 -1.29
CA GLY A 78 10.30 1.98 -0.51
C GLY A 78 11.37 3.07 -0.50
N ARG A 79 11.56 3.79 -1.62
CA ARG A 79 12.47 4.92 -1.70
C ARG A 79 11.97 6.12 -0.90
N LEU A 80 10.69 6.44 -1.04
CA LEU A 80 10.07 7.54 -0.30
C LEU A 80 10.04 7.26 1.20
N SER A 81 9.63 6.05 1.63
CA SER A 81 9.63 5.67 3.04
C SER A 81 11.03 5.73 3.64
N GLY A 82 12.06 5.28 2.90
CA GLY A 82 13.46 5.39 3.33
C GLY A 82 13.91 6.84 3.51
N ALA A 83 13.59 7.75 2.58
CA ALA A 83 13.91 9.17 2.71
C ALA A 83 13.25 9.82 3.94
N PHE A 84 12.02 9.40 4.25
CA PHE A 84 11.31 9.86 5.44
C PHE A 84 11.69 9.12 6.75
N GLY A 85 12.47 8.06 6.69
CA GLY A 85 12.77 7.21 7.86
C GLY A 85 11.51 6.56 8.44
N LEU A 86 10.53 6.25 7.58
CA LEU A 86 9.27 5.60 7.91
C LEU A 86 9.24 4.19 7.34
N THR A 87 8.39 3.33 7.89
CA THR A 87 8.02 2.08 7.21
C THR A 87 7.07 2.38 6.05
N ILE A 88 6.93 1.44 5.12
CA ILE A 88 5.95 1.57 4.03
C ILE A 88 4.52 1.63 4.62
N SER A 89 4.24 0.84 5.67
CA SER A 89 2.96 0.88 6.37
C SER A 89 2.68 2.28 6.91
N GLN A 90 3.61 2.87 7.65
CA GLN A 90 3.47 4.23 8.17
C GLN A 90 3.30 5.29 7.09
N LEU A 91 3.90 5.09 5.90
CA LEU A 91 3.68 5.99 4.76
C LEU A 91 2.27 5.84 4.19
N LEU A 92 1.72 4.63 4.19
CA LEU A 92 0.39 4.30 3.71
C LEU A 92 -0.72 4.56 4.75
N ASP A 93 -0.43 4.55 6.06
CA ASP A 93 -1.41 4.69 7.15
C ASP A 93 -2.24 5.99 7.08
N GLY A 94 -1.69 7.07 6.57
CA GLY A 94 -2.46 8.28 6.27
C GLY A 94 -3.53 8.08 5.17
N SER A 95 -3.55 6.94 4.49
CA SER A 95 -4.58 6.59 3.52
C SER A 95 -5.76 5.84 4.15
N HIS A 96 -5.64 5.38 5.41
CA HIS A 96 -6.64 4.56 6.10
C HIS A 96 -7.33 5.27 7.29
N GLU A 97 -7.02 6.54 7.56
CA GLU A 97 -7.59 7.29 8.69
C GLU A 97 -9.01 7.82 8.43
N THR A 98 -9.95 7.01 7.99
CA THR A 98 -11.35 7.49 7.93
C THR A 98 -12.42 6.42 8.15
N HIS A 99 -12.24 5.52 9.14
CA HIS A 99 -13.41 4.83 9.68
C HIS A 99 -13.61 5.06 11.19
N ALA A 100 -12.94 6.05 11.78
CA ALA A 100 -13.03 6.28 13.23
C ALA A 100 -13.99 7.40 13.67
N HIS A 101 -14.54 8.24 12.79
CA HIS A 101 -15.54 9.26 13.18
C HIS A 101 -16.47 9.65 12.02
N ALA A 102 -17.28 8.70 11.53
CA ALA A 102 -18.60 9.02 11.02
C ALA A 102 -19.60 8.55 12.09
N GLU A 103 -20.14 9.48 12.86
CA GLU A 103 -21.33 9.23 13.68
C GLU A 103 -22.45 8.85 12.72
N THR A 104 -22.68 7.54 12.52
CA THR A 104 -23.96 7.05 12.02
C THR A 104 -24.00 5.52 12.05
N GLU A 105 -24.99 4.97 12.74
CA GLU A 105 -25.45 3.59 12.83
C GLU A 105 -24.64 2.66 13.76
N PRO A 106 -25.30 1.75 14.46
CA PRO A 106 -24.66 0.88 15.44
C PRO A 106 -23.59 0.03 14.75
N ALA A 107 -22.36 0.19 15.23
CA ALA A 107 -21.19 -0.57 14.82
C ALA A 107 -21.51 -2.07 14.76
N ASP A 108 -21.02 -2.74 13.71
CA ASP A 108 -20.99 -4.19 13.62
C ASP A 108 -20.47 -4.74 14.97
N PRO A 109 -21.12 -5.76 15.59
CA PRO A 109 -20.66 -6.33 16.86
C PRO A 109 -19.17 -6.75 16.85
N ASP A 110 -18.56 -6.93 15.70
CA ASP A 110 -17.13 -7.22 15.55
C ASP A 110 -16.23 -5.98 15.82
N ASP A 111 -16.71 -4.75 15.61
CA ASP A 111 -15.95 -3.52 15.90
C ASP A 111 -15.63 -3.38 17.40
N ALA A 112 -16.54 -3.83 18.27
CA ALA A 112 -16.34 -3.81 19.72
C ALA A 112 -15.28 -4.82 20.20
N THR A 113 -14.92 -5.80 19.39
CA THR A 113 -13.94 -6.85 19.73
C THR A 113 -12.54 -6.58 19.19
N GLY A 114 -12.35 -5.55 18.35
CA GLY A 114 -11.08 -5.25 17.67
C GLY A 114 -10.71 -6.30 16.60
N VAL A 115 -11.65 -7.12 16.18
CA VAL A 115 -11.42 -8.12 15.13
C VAL A 115 -11.53 -7.49 13.75
N GLN A 116 -10.42 -7.47 13.01
CA GLN A 116 -10.41 -7.08 11.59
C GLN A 116 -10.61 -8.32 10.71
N ARG A 117 -11.72 -8.36 9.96
CA ARG A 117 -12.03 -9.48 9.06
C ARG A 117 -11.23 -9.37 7.76
N ALA A 118 -10.66 -10.49 7.31
CA ALA A 118 -9.85 -10.52 6.09
C ALA A 118 -10.63 -10.10 4.83
N ALA A 119 -11.94 -10.32 4.81
CA ALA A 119 -12.81 -9.99 3.67
C ALA A 119 -12.99 -8.47 3.48
N THR A 120 -12.89 -7.68 4.56
CA THR A 120 -13.09 -6.23 4.57
C THR A 120 -11.79 -5.46 4.83
N ALA A 121 -10.67 -6.18 5.02
CA ALA A 121 -9.38 -5.56 5.30
C ALA A 121 -8.82 -4.86 4.06
N ASP A 122 -8.47 -3.59 4.22
CA ASP A 122 -7.84 -2.79 3.19
C ASP A 122 -6.47 -3.36 2.80
N HIS A 123 -6.12 -3.20 1.55
CA HIS A 123 -4.80 -3.59 1.03
C HIS A 123 -4.35 -2.61 -0.05
N TRP A 124 -3.06 -2.37 -0.11
CA TRP A 124 -2.45 -1.64 -1.20
C TRP A 124 -1.90 -2.60 -2.26
N THR A 125 -2.10 -2.27 -3.54
CA THR A 125 -1.63 -3.07 -4.68
C THR A 125 -0.63 -2.26 -5.51
N ASP A 126 0.50 -2.86 -5.82
CA ASP A 126 1.49 -2.32 -6.76
C ASP A 126 0.93 -2.38 -8.18
N PRO A 127 0.84 -1.22 -8.88
CA PRO A 127 0.24 -1.16 -10.21
C PRO A 127 1.04 -1.91 -11.30
N ASP A 128 2.35 -2.13 -11.11
CA ASP A 128 3.22 -2.75 -12.11
C ASP A 128 3.29 -4.28 -11.96
N THR A 129 3.31 -4.76 -10.72
CA THR A 129 3.59 -6.16 -10.43
C THR A 129 2.39 -6.93 -9.89
N GLY A 130 1.36 -6.24 -9.43
CA GLY A 130 0.24 -6.85 -8.71
C GLY A 130 0.61 -7.34 -7.30
N TYR A 131 1.81 -7.01 -6.81
CA TYR A 131 2.25 -7.25 -5.44
C TYR A 131 1.30 -6.54 -4.47
N ARG A 132 0.78 -7.26 -3.47
CA ARG A 132 -0.21 -6.73 -2.52
C ARG A 132 0.34 -6.69 -1.11
N ARG A 133 0.02 -5.63 -0.40
CA ARG A 133 0.35 -5.46 1.03
C ARG A 133 -0.92 -5.22 1.81
N ARG A 134 -1.12 -5.99 2.88
CA ARG A 134 -2.21 -5.85 3.82
C ARG A 134 -1.64 -5.67 5.22
N PRO A 135 -1.88 -4.54 5.90
CA PRO A 135 -1.48 -4.39 7.30
C PRO A 135 -2.23 -5.40 8.17
N LEU A 136 -1.53 -6.03 9.11
CA LEU A 136 -2.07 -6.93 10.11
C LEU A 136 -2.01 -6.32 11.53
N SER A 137 -1.30 -5.22 11.69
CA SER A 137 -1.24 -4.45 12.95
C SER A 137 -1.77 -3.05 12.72
N SER A 138 -2.36 -2.44 13.74
CA SER A 138 -2.70 -1.01 13.72
C SER A 138 -1.46 -0.14 13.79
N ALA A 139 -1.60 1.17 13.48
CA ALA A 139 -0.52 2.16 13.59
C ALA A 139 -0.01 2.34 15.04
N GLU A 140 -0.84 2.03 16.04
CA GLU A 140 -0.50 2.12 17.46
C GLU A 140 0.27 0.90 17.97
N PHE A 141 0.27 -0.20 17.21
CA PHE A 141 0.99 -1.41 17.61
C PHE A 141 2.51 -1.19 17.54
N PRO A 142 3.30 -1.70 18.51
CA PRO A 142 4.74 -1.38 18.61
C PRO A 142 5.60 -1.81 17.42
N VAL A 143 5.11 -2.73 16.60
CA VAL A 143 5.79 -3.24 15.41
C VAL A 143 4.81 -3.28 14.23
N ASP A 144 5.30 -3.00 13.02
CA ASP A 144 4.49 -3.18 11.83
C ASP A 144 4.49 -4.64 11.42
N VAL A 145 3.31 -5.22 11.31
CA VAL A 145 3.09 -6.57 10.78
C VAL A 145 2.29 -6.45 9.50
N THR A 146 2.85 -6.94 8.40
CA THR A 146 2.21 -6.84 7.08
C THR A 146 2.20 -8.20 6.39
N GLU A 147 1.03 -8.66 5.96
CA GLU A 147 0.92 -9.75 5.00
C GLU A 147 1.25 -9.23 3.60
N VAL A 148 2.04 -10.01 2.89
CA VAL A 148 2.42 -9.71 1.51
C VAL A 148 2.07 -10.89 0.62
N ARG A 149 1.54 -10.58 -0.56
CA ARG A 149 1.28 -11.53 -1.63
C ARG A 149 2.02 -11.10 -2.87
N LEU A 150 2.95 -11.93 -3.32
CA LEU A 150 3.77 -11.70 -4.51
C LEU A 150 3.36 -12.68 -5.60
N PRO A 151 2.77 -12.20 -6.70
CA PRO A 151 2.36 -13.07 -7.80
C PRO A 151 3.53 -13.86 -8.41
N ALA A 152 3.22 -14.97 -9.05
CA ALA A 152 4.18 -15.80 -9.78
C ALA A 152 4.96 -14.99 -10.83
N GLY A 153 6.25 -15.24 -10.97
CA GLY A 153 7.13 -14.59 -11.92
C GLY A 153 7.38 -13.10 -11.66
N ARG A 154 7.05 -12.58 -10.47
CA ARG A 154 7.20 -11.16 -10.13
C ARG A 154 8.31 -10.92 -9.11
N ALA A 155 8.87 -9.71 -9.19
CA ALA A 155 9.89 -9.27 -8.27
C ALA A 155 9.70 -7.81 -7.88
N VAL A 156 10.03 -7.49 -6.62
CA VAL A 156 10.02 -6.13 -6.08
C VAL A 156 11.36 -5.86 -5.40
N THR A 157 11.95 -4.71 -5.71
CA THR A 157 13.27 -4.34 -5.17
C THR A 157 13.17 -3.07 -4.32
N TYR A 158 13.78 -3.13 -3.15
CA TYR A 158 13.92 -1.98 -2.25
C TYR A 158 15.39 -1.58 -2.07
N PRO A 159 15.70 -0.27 -2.02
CA PRO A 159 17.06 0.21 -1.76
C PRO A 159 17.46 -0.03 -0.29
N ALA A 160 18.75 0.04 0.00
CA ALA A 160 19.27 -0.07 1.36
C ALA A 160 18.66 0.98 2.32
N SER A 161 18.33 2.18 1.83
CA SER A 161 17.70 3.23 2.64
C SER A 161 16.35 2.84 3.23
N ALA A 162 15.61 1.94 2.58
CA ALA A 162 14.33 1.43 3.10
C ALA A 162 14.49 0.53 4.35
N TYR A 163 15.72 0.13 4.66
CA TYR A 163 16.06 -0.72 5.81
C TYR A 163 16.86 0.01 6.88
N ALA A 164 17.19 1.28 6.64
CA ALA A 164 17.95 2.08 7.59
C ALA A 164 17.16 2.26 8.90
N PHE A 165 17.78 1.97 10.03
CA PHE A 165 17.20 2.07 11.38
C PHE A 165 16.01 1.14 11.66
N LEU A 166 15.73 0.18 10.78
CA LEU A 166 14.64 -0.77 10.90
C LEU A 166 15.19 -2.20 10.95
N ARG A 167 14.55 -3.05 11.73
CA ARG A 167 14.81 -4.48 11.77
C ARG A 167 13.65 -5.20 11.10
N HIS A 168 13.98 -6.08 10.17
CA HIS A 168 12.99 -6.81 9.40
C HIS A 168 13.13 -8.31 9.70
N CYS A 169 12.00 -8.95 9.99
CA CYS A 169 11.87 -10.40 9.95
C CYS A 169 10.86 -10.76 8.86
N ILE A 170 11.24 -11.65 7.97
CA ILE A 170 10.39 -12.17 6.90
C ILE A 170 10.09 -13.63 7.20
N TRP A 171 8.81 -14.00 7.15
CA TRP A 171 8.35 -15.36 7.37
C TRP A 171 7.44 -15.79 6.21
N VAL A 172 7.84 -16.85 5.49
CA VAL A 172 7.04 -17.39 4.39
C VAL A 172 5.92 -18.25 4.96
N VAL A 173 4.69 -17.92 4.59
CA VAL A 173 3.49 -18.64 5.05
C VAL A 173 3.08 -19.70 4.03
N ASP A 174 3.21 -19.38 2.73
CA ASP A 174 2.83 -20.28 1.64
C ASP A 174 3.62 -19.97 0.38
N GLY A 175 3.94 -21.00 -0.41
CA GLY A 175 4.77 -20.86 -1.61
C GLY A 175 6.27 -20.82 -1.30
N ALA A 176 7.03 -20.22 -2.22
CA ALA A 176 8.48 -20.03 -2.09
C ALA A 176 8.87 -18.59 -2.43
N LEU A 177 9.83 -18.07 -1.70
CA LEU A 177 10.35 -16.72 -1.87
C LEU A 177 11.87 -16.76 -2.04
N GLU A 178 12.38 -16.18 -3.11
CA GLU A 178 13.80 -15.88 -3.21
C GLU A 178 14.07 -14.45 -2.73
N LEU A 179 14.93 -14.32 -1.76
CA LEU A 179 15.47 -13.04 -1.28
C LEU A 179 16.90 -12.87 -1.79
N VAL A 180 17.15 -11.73 -2.48
CA VAL A 180 18.52 -11.35 -2.84
C VAL A 180 18.93 -10.17 -1.98
N VAL A 181 19.74 -10.41 -0.95
CA VAL A 181 20.19 -9.42 0.02
C VAL A 181 21.63 -9.02 -0.30
N GLY A 182 21.86 -7.76 -0.68
CA GLY A 182 23.21 -7.30 -1.04
C GLY A 182 23.85 -8.08 -2.19
N GLY A 183 23.05 -8.71 -3.05
CA GLY A 183 23.50 -9.55 -4.16
C GLY A 183 23.58 -11.05 -3.83
N VAL A 184 23.34 -11.45 -2.58
CA VAL A 184 23.38 -12.87 -2.15
C VAL A 184 21.96 -13.44 -2.18
N PRO A 185 21.66 -14.44 -3.05
CA PRO A 185 20.35 -15.07 -3.12
C PRO A 185 20.17 -16.09 -1.99
N THR A 186 18.97 -16.15 -1.44
CA THR A 186 18.53 -17.12 -0.43
C THR A 186 17.09 -17.51 -0.73
N THR A 187 16.82 -18.80 -0.89
CA THR A 187 15.47 -19.32 -1.11
C THR A 187 14.85 -19.73 0.21
N LEU A 188 13.61 -19.27 0.46
CA LEU A 188 12.79 -19.60 1.62
C LEU A 188 11.55 -20.34 1.15
N GLY A 189 11.25 -21.49 1.75
CA GLY A 189 10.01 -22.23 1.59
C GLY A 189 8.98 -21.88 2.67
N ALA A 190 7.79 -22.47 2.55
CA ALA A 190 6.73 -22.30 3.55
C ALA A 190 7.22 -22.76 4.95
N GLY A 191 7.04 -21.91 5.95
CA GLY A 191 7.52 -22.08 7.32
C GLY A 191 8.90 -21.50 7.60
N ASP A 192 9.71 -21.20 6.57
CA ASP A 192 11.02 -20.59 6.75
C ASP A 192 10.92 -19.10 7.12
N ARG A 193 11.91 -18.63 7.88
CA ARG A 193 12.05 -17.21 8.22
C ARG A 193 13.49 -16.74 8.11
N ILE A 194 13.65 -15.45 7.90
CA ILE A 194 14.96 -14.77 7.93
C ILE A 194 14.83 -13.43 8.64
N GLU A 195 15.86 -13.07 9.41
CA GLU A 195 16.06 -11.71 9.91
C GLU A 195 17.10 -11.03 9.03
N LEU A 196 16.76 -9.85 8.50
CA LEU A 196 17.70 -9.07 7.73
C LEU A 196 18.73 -8.41 8.66
N GLY A 197 19.99 -8.47 8.25
CA GLY A 197 21.11 -7.84 8.94
C GLY A 197 21.24 -6.35 8.62
N ASP A 198 22.48 -5.92 8.33
CA ASP A 198 22.76 -4.53 7.98
C ASP A 198 21.99 -4.07 6.74
N PRO A 199 21.65 -2.77 6.67
CA PRO A 199 20.91 -2.21 5.54
C PRO A 199 21.59 -2.51 4.20
N ALA A 200 20.89 -3.24 3.34
CA ALA A 200 21.34 -3.61 2.01
C ALA A 200 20.19 -3.47 1.01
N LYS A 201 20.50 -3.44 -0.28
CA LYS A 201 19.48 -3.58 -1.33
C LYS A 201 18.89 -4.99 -1.23
N VAL A 202 17.55 -5.09 -1.16
CA VAL A 202 16.85 -6.37 -1.09
C VAL A 202 15.89 -6.50 -2.27
N THR A 203 15.95 -7.64 -2.95
CA THR A 203 14.97 -8.04 -3.96
C THR A 203 14.18 -9.22 -3.43
N TYR A 204 12.86 -9.10 -3.44
CA TYR A 204 11.90 -10.18 -3.20
C TYR A 204 11.48 -10.72 -4.55
N ARG A 205 11.65 -11.98 -4.81
CA ARG A 205 11.34 -12.61 -6.09
C ARG A 205 10.55 -13.90 -5.88
N ASN A 206 9.52 -14.09 -6.67
CA ASN A 206 8.76 -15.32 -6.74
C ASN A 206 8.96 -15.93 -8.13
N ASP A 207 9.88 -16.86 -8.23
CA ASP A 207 10.15 -17.62 -9.47
C ASP A 207 9.27 -18.89 -9.60
N GLY A 208 8.32 -19.09 -8.65
CA GLY A 208 7.38 -20.19 -8.68
C GLY A 208 6.23 -19.98 -9.68
N GLU A 209 5.37 -20.98 -9.76
CA GLU A 209 4.17 -20.97 -10.62
C GLU A 209 2.92 -20.44 -9.92
N THR A 210 2.96 -20.32 -8.60
CA THR A 210 1.85 -19.84 -7.76
C THR A 210 2.24 -18.59 -6.98
N GLU A 211 1.24 -17.86 -6.50
CA GLU A 211 1.45 -16.72 -5.61
C GLU A 211 2.21 -17.14 -4.34
N CYS A 212 3.22 -16.38 -3.93
CA CYS A 212 3.89 -16.55 -2.65
C CYS A 212 3.28 -15.61 -1.62
N ARG A 213 2.92 -16.14 -0.44
CA ARG A 213 2.41 -15.39 0.69
C ARG A 213 3.41 -15.41 1.84
N TYR A 214 3.79 -14.24 2.31
CA TYR A 214 4.71 -14.08 3.42
C TYR A 214 4.32 -12.91 4.32
N VAL A 215 4.83 -12.91 5.54
CA VAL A 215 4.65 -11.84 6.52
C VAL A 215 5.96 -11.10 6.71
N VAL A 216 5.89 -9.79 6.73
CA VAL A 216 6.99 -8.90 7.07
C VAL A 216 6.69 -8.26 8.42
N VAL A 217 7.56 -8.47 9.39
CA VAL A 217 7.53 -7.80 10.68
C VAL A 217 8.64 -6.77 10.72
N VAL A 218 8.28 -5.51 10.98
CA VAL A 218 9.24 -4.39 11.03
C VAL A 218 9.21 -3.76 12.41
N ALA A 219 10.36 -3.74 13.05
CA ALA A 219 10.57 -3.05 14.33
C ALA A 219 11.59 -1.93 14.17
N ARG A 220 11.46 -0.86 14.94
CA ARG A 220 12.51 0.15 15.04
C ARG A 220 13.72 -0.46 15.72
N GLY A 221 14.89 -0.36 15.08
CA GLY A 221 16.14 -0.77 15.70
C GLY A 221 16.38 0.07 16.95
N ALA A 222 16.68 -0.56 18.08
CA ALA A 222 17.29 0.16 19.19
C ALA A 222 18.60 0.78 18.66
N ARG A 223 18.78 2.11 18.80
CA ARG A 223 20.09 2.70 18.61
C ARG A 223 21.04 1.95 19.53
N GLY A 224 22.04 1.27 18.98
CA GLY A 224 23.06 0.62 19.77
C GLY A 224 23.58 1.65 20.79
N ARG A 225 23.52 1.30 22.07
CA ARG A 225 24.33 1.98 23.06
C ARG A 225 25.76 1.52 22.79
N GLU A 226 26.56 2.37 22.17
CA GLU A 226 28.01 2.33 22.35
C GLU A 226 28.37 2.74 23.76
#